data_77de1d31b6ce703e147699be90e33bbe
#
_entry.id   77de1d31b6ce703e147699be90e33bbe
#
_cell.length_a   1.000
_cell.length_b   1.000
_cell.length_c   1.000
_cell.angle_alpha   90.00
_cell.angle_beta   90.00
_cell.angle_gamma   90.00
#
_symmetry.space_group_name_H-M   'P 1'
#
loop_
_entity.id
_entity.type
_entity.pdbx_description
1 polymer ?
#
loop_
_entity_poly.entity_id
_entity_poly.type
_entity_poly.pdbx_seq_one_letter_code
_entity_poly.pdbx_strand_id
1 'polypeptide(L)'
;DPQSILRGQIERQIERMGAKDAWDAYWRQRQDYVYMHVIRKLIETVGPSARVVADIGSNRTPILDFYQGAPKRYSVDLENPYRGENVTAVTEDFYTWHPPEPVDLVTCFQTIEHVPDPERFTRRLLEYGEVVLLSVPHKEPTGLNPGHIQNDIDYDTIVSWAGREPNFHYIARELSGDERIICLFDTRSTARIDQLNSESAAAMAFRFRWGEMNRTSGLPEKTKEQA
;
A
#
# COMPACT_ATOMS: atom_id res chain seq x y z
N ASP A 1 -26.25 1.47 17.89
CA ASP A 1 -24.94 0.84 17.67
C ASP A 1 -23.85 1.84 18.03
N PRO A 2 -22.90 1.50 18.95
CA PRO A 2 -21.84 2.42 19.36
C PRO A 2 -20.99 2.95 18.20
N GLN A 3 -20.80 2.17 17.16
CA GLN A 3 -20.03 2.57 15.98
C GLN A 3 -20.76 3.62 15.13
N SER A 4 -22.08 3.53 14.99
CA SER A 4 -22.86 4.55 14.29
C SER A 4 -22.88 5.89 15.04
N ILE A 5 -22.84 5.84 16.37
CA ILE A 5 -22.75 7.03 17.22
C ILE A 5 -21.37 7.70 17.07
N LEU A 6 -20.30 6.90 17.11
CA LEU A 6 -18.93 7.42 16.93
C LEU A 6 -18.74 8.03 15.54
N ARG A 7 -19.24 7.37 14.51
CA ARG A 7 -19.21 7.86 13.13
C ARG A 7 -19.95 9.19 12.97
N GLY A 8 -21.16 9.28 13.50
CA GLY A 8 -21.92 10.53 13.48
C GLY A 8 -21.28 11.65 14.34
N GLN A 9 -20.46 11.32 15.32
CA GLN A 9 -19.67 12.31 16.05
C GLN A 9 -18.47 12.79 15.23
N ILE A 10 -17.79 11.91 14.54
CA ILE A 10 -16.68 12.24 13.62
C ILE A 10 -17.19 13.12 12.47
N GLU A 11 -18.28 12.75 11.82
CA GLU A 11 -18.88 13.54 10.73
C GLU A 11 -19.27 14.96 11.19
N ARG A 12 -19.92 15.09 12.36
CA ARG A 12 -20.23 16.40 12.94
C ARG A 12 -18.97 17.19 13.33
N GLN A 13 -17.89 16.53 13.72
CA GLN A 13 -16.63 17.18 14.03
C GLN A 13 -15.94 17.68 12.74
N ILE A 14 -16.00 16.88 11.68
CA ILE A 14 -15.54 17.25 10.33
C ILE A 14 -16.26 18.49 9.81
N GLU A 15 -17.60 18.55 9.92
CA GLU A 15 -18.40 19.71 9.53
C GLU A 15 -18.04 20.98 10.32
N ARG A 16 -17.69 20.86 11.60
CA ARG A 16 -17.35 21.99 12.48
C ARG A 16 -15.93 22.53 12.28
N MET A 17 -14.98 21.69 11.87
CA MET A 17 -13.54 22.04 11.81
C MET A 17 -13.09 22.55 10.43
N GLY A 18 -13.89 22.39 9.39
CA GLY A 18 -13.44 22.60 8.02
C GLY A 18 -12.67 21.41 7.44
N ALA A 19 -12.67 21.24 6.13
CA ALA A 19 -12.19 20.03 5.47
C ALA A 19 -10.71 19.70 5.73
N LYS A 20 -9.84 20.72 5.84
CA LYS A 20 -8.41 20.51 6.10
C LYS A 20 -8.18 20.03 7.52
N ASP A 21 -8.75 20.69 8.51
CA ASP A 21 -8.57 20.36 9.92
C ASP A 21 -9.18 19.00 10.26
N ALA A 22 -10.26 18.65 9.58
CA ALA A 22 -10.89 17.33 9.70
C ALA A 22 -10.00 16.21 9.15
N TRP A 23 -9.35 16.45 8.00
CA TRP A 23 -8.42 15.49 7.43
C TRP A 23 -7.17 15.30 8.29
N ASP A 24 -6.62 16.39 8.81
CA ASP A 24 -5.48 16.34 9.73
C ASP A 24 -5.84 15.62 11.04
N ALA A 25 -7.07 15.79 11.54
CA ALA A 25 -7.55 15.05 12.71
C ALA A 25 -7.72 13.55 12.42
N TYR A 26 -8.30 13.21 11.27
CA TYR A 26 -8.42 11.82 10.80
C TYR A 26 -7.05 11.16 10.66
N TRP A 27 -6.09 11.83 10.03
CA TRP A 27 -4.75 11.31 9.88
C TRP A 27 -4.03 11.12 11.23
N ARG A 28 -4.13 12.09 12.14
CA ARG A 28 -3.57 11.96 13.50
C ARG A 28 -4.11 10.73 14.23
N GLN A 29 -5.39 10.42 14.09
CA GLN A 29 -5.97 9.22 14.67
C GLN A 29 -5.50 7.96 13.95
N ARG A 30 -5.49 7.97 12.61
CA ARG A 30 -5.17 6.80 11.79
C ARG A 30 -3.73 6.33 11.97
N GLN A 31 -2.78 7.24 12.15
CA GLN A 31 -1.38 6.88 12.33
C GLN A 31 -1.10 6.09 13.61
N ASP A 32 -2.01 6.13 14.60
CA ASP A 32 -1.90 5.42 15.87
C ASP A 32 -2.55 4.03 15.83
N TYR A 33 -3.18 3.65 14.71
CA TYR A 33 -3.76 2.32 14.55
C TYR A 33 -2.67 1.25 14.45
N VAL A 34 -2.99 0.04 14.96
CA VAL A 34 -2.05 -1.10 14.95
C VAL A 34 -1.57 -1.42 13.55
N TYR A 35 -2.47 -1.44 12.57
CA TYR A 35 -2.10 -1.73 11.18
C TYR A 35 -1.11 -0.72 10.60
N MET A 36 -1.17 0.56 11.01
CA MET A 36 -0.22 1.58 10.57
C MET A 36 1.17 1.38 11.15
N HIS A 37 1.27 0.90 12.39
CA HIS A 37 2.58 0.52 12.97
C HIS A 37 3.20 -0.66 12.22
N VAL A 38 2.39 -1.65 11.82
CA VAL A 38 2.85 -2.77 10.99
C VAL A 38 3.30 -2.28 9.62
N ILE A 39 2.50 -1.43 8.96
CA ILE A 39 2.86 -0.82 7.67
C ILE A 39 4.19 -0.07 7.77
N ARG A 40 4.36 0.79 8.78
CA ARG A 40 5.63 1.50 9.00
C ARG A 40 6.80 0.54 9.14
N LYS A 41 6.63 -0.54 9.91
CA LYS A 41 7.69 -1.55 10.07
C LYS A 41 8.03 -2.25 8.75
N LEU A 42 7.04 -2.56 7.93
CA LEU A 42 7.25 -3.09 6.59
C LEU A 42 7.99 -2.09 5.70
N ILE A 43 7.57 -0.82 5.71
CA ILE A 43 8.22 0.27 4.97
C ILE A 43 9.68 0.43 5.40
N GLU A 44 9.98 0.44 6.69
CA GLU A 44 11.35 0.47 7.23
C GLU A 44 12.19 -0.72 6.77
N THR A 45 11.54 -1.86 6.51
CA THR A 45 12.21 -3.08 6.06
C THR A 45 12.51 -3.05 4.56
N VAL A 46 11.56 -2.66 3.73
CA VAL A 46 11.68 -2.74 2.26
C VAL A 46 12.03 -1.39 1.61
N GLY A 47 11.61 -0.29 2.24
CA GLY A 47 11.75 1.06 1.69
C GLY A 47 13.18 1.59 1.54
N PRO A 48 14.15 1.28 2.46
CA PRO A 48 15.48 1.90 2.41
C PRO A 48 16.25 1.69 1.10
N SER A 49 15.91 0.65 0.35
CA SER A 49 16.55 0.32 -0.94
C SER A 49 15.76 0.82 -2.16
N ALA A 50 14.54 1.27 -1.97
CA ALA A 50 13.68 1.76 -3.05
C ALA A 50 14.12 3.16 -3.49
N ARG A 51 14.27 3.37 -4.79
CA ARG A 51 14.58 4.66 -5.41
C ARG A 51 13.36 5.35 -5.96
N VAL A 52 12.43 4.56 -6.47
CA VAL A 52 11.17 5.01 -7.05
C VAL A 52 10.03 4.35 -6.29
N VAL A 53 9.22 5.16 -5.62
CA VAL A 53 8.08 4.70 -4.83
C VAL A 53 6.81 5.34 -5.38
N ALA A 54 5.73 4.55 -5.51
CA ALA A 54 4.42 5.05 -5.88
C ALA A 54 3.37 4.63 -4.84
N ASP A 55 2.58 5.58 -4.36
CA ASP A 55 1.44 5.34 -3.47
C ASP A 55 0.14 5.55 -4.26
N ILE A 56 -0.62 4.46 -4.40
CA ILE A 56 -1.81 4.40 -5.26
C ILE A 56 -3.08 4.46 -4.40
N GLY A 57 -3.96 5.42 -4.72
CA GLY A 57 -5.14 5.71 -3.91
C GLY A 57 -4.77 6.41 -2.60
N SER A 58 -3.84 7.36 -2.68
CA SER A 58 -3.24 8.01 -1.51
C SER A 58 -4.22 8.85 -0.70
N ASN A 59 -5.25 9.42 -1.34
CA ASN A 59 -6.28 10.25 -0.73
C ASN A 59 -5.71 11.20 0.36
N ARG A 60 -4.72 12.02 -0.01
CA ARG A 60 -4.00 12.98 0.86
C ARG A 60 -3.22 12.35 2.03
N THR A 61 -3.15 11.02 2.14
CA THR A 61 -2.46 10.33 3.22
C THR A 61 -0.95 10.45 3.04
N PRO A 62 -0.18 10.93 4.04
CA PRO A 62 1.25 11.21 3.89
C PRO A 62 2.13 9.94 4.04
N ILE A 63 1.74 8.83 3.42
CA ILE A 63 2.50 7.57 3.43
C ILE A 63 3.90 7.75 2.84
N LEU A 64 4.00 8.58 1.80
CA LEU A 64 5.27 8.83 1.11
C LEU A 64 6.30 9.57 1.98
N ASP A 65 5.91 10.18 3.07
CA ASP A 65 6.84 10.81 4.01
C ASP A 65 7.66 9.77 4.80
N PHE A 66 7.21 8.52 4.85
CA PHE A 66 7.98 7.43 5.43
C PHE A 66 9.16 6.98 4.54
N TYR A 67 9.21 7.42 3.28
CA TYR A 67 10.24 7.07 2.29
C TYR A 67 11.20 8.21 2.02
N GLN A 68 11.67 8.91 3.05
CA GLN A 68 12.53 10.09 2.89
C GLN A 68 13.83 9.82 2.13
N GLY A 69 14.31 8.58 2.13
CA GLY A 69 15.48 8.14 1.37
C GLY A 69 15.22 7.90 -0.11
N ALA A 70 13.95 7.79 -0.54
CA ALA A 70 13.62 7.57 -1.95
C ALA A 70 13.66 8.90 -2.73
N PRO A 71 14.51 9.03 -3.76
CA PRO A 71 14.66 10.28 -4.51
C PRO A 71 13.44 10.60 -5.36
N LYS A 72 12.61 9.62 -5.72
CA LYS A 72 11.42 9.80 -6.54
C LYS A 72 10.21 9.17 -5.88
N ARG A 73 9.21 9.99 -5.64
CA ARG A 73 7.99 9.59 -4.96
C ARG A 73 6.77 10.11 -5.72
N TYR A 74 5.89 9.20 -6.12
CA TYR A 74 4.66 9.48 -6.87
C TYR A 74 3.45 9.20 -5.97
N SER A 75 2.60 10.19 -5.80
CA SER A 75 1.30 10.03 -5.16
C SER A 75 0.22 10.06 -6.24
N VAL A 76 -0.45 8.93 -6.47
CA VAL A 76 -1.42 8.77 -7.54
C VAL A 76 -2.80 8.56 -6.94
N ASP A 77 -3.74 9.42 -7.32
CA ASP A 77 -5.12 9.37 -6.84
C ASP A 77 -6.05 10.00 -7.88
N LEU A 78 -7.30 9.53 -7.95
CA LEU A 78 -8.30 10.07 -8.87
C LEU A 78 -8.60 11.56 -8.63
N GLU A 79 -8.62 11.99 -7.37
CA GLU A 79 -9.06 13.33 -6.98
C GLU A 79 -8.08 14.02 -6.03
N ASN A 80 -7.55 13.28 -5.07
CA ASN A 80 -6.88 13.82 -3.91
C ASN A 80 -5.48 13.24 -3.68
N PRO A 81 -4.53 13.36 -4.62
CA PRO A 81 -3.18 12.88 -4.39
C PRO A 81 -2.53 13.64 -3.23
N TYR A 82 -1.71 12.95 -2.46
CA TYR A 82 -0.91 13.58 -1.41
C TYR A 82 0.12 14.56 -2.03
N ARG A 83 0.27 15.72 -1.42
CA ARG A 83 1.17 16.80 -1.85
C ARG A 83 2.18 17.10 -0.75
N GLY A 84 3.23 16.29 -0.67
CA GLY A 84 4.34 16.46 0.27
C GLY A 84 5.57 17.06 -0.38
N GLU A 85 6.59 17.33 0.44
CA GLU A 85 7.88 17.77 -0.04
C GLU A 85 8.55 16.67 -0.89
N ASN A 86 9.03 17.02 -2.08
CA ASN A 86 9.63 16.10 -3.05
C ASN A 86 8.71 14.94 -3.46
N VAL A 87 7.39 15.15 -3.42
CA VAL A 87 6.38 14.21 -3.92
C VAL A 87 5.74 14.75 -5.19
N THR A 88 5.78 13.96 -6.25
CA THR A 88 5.04 14.25 -7.48
C THR A 88 3.60 13.78 -7.30
N ALA A 89 2.68 14.73 -7.14
CA ALA A 89 1.25 14.46 -7.03
C ALA A 89 0.63 14.31 -8.42
N VAL A 90 -0.02 13.19 -8.66
CA VAL A 90 -0.65 12.81 -9.93
C VAL A 90 -2.15 12.63 -9.69
N THR A 91 -2.96 13.49 -10.31
CA THR A 91 -4.41 13.38 -10.30
C THR A 91 -4.83 12.67 -11.57
N GLU A 92 -4.90 11.35 -11.54
CA GLU A 92 -5.17 10.50 -12.68
C GLU A 92 -5.72 9.14 -12.25
N ASP A 93 -6.49 8.50 -13.15
CA ASP A 93 -6.91 7.13 -12.97
C ASP A 93 -5.69 6.18 -13.05
N PHE A 94 -5.51 5.35 -12.03
CA PHE A 94 -4.42 4.38 -12.00
C PHE A 94 -4.45 3.43 -13.21
N TYR A 95 -5.61 3.17 -13.80
CA TYR A 95 -5.69 2.34 -15.00
C TYR A 95 -5.09 2.99 -16.25
N THR A 96 -4.98 4.31 -16.29
CA THR A 96 -4.39 5.06 -17.42
C THR A 96 -3.02 5.63 -17.07
N TRP A 97 -2.73 5.82 -15.79
CA TRP A 97 -1.43 6.32 -15.37
C TRP A 97 -0.29 5.35 -15.74
N HIS A 98 0.76 5.91 -16.29
CA HIS A 98 2.00 5.20 -16.59
C HIS A 98 3.16 5.91 -15.90
N PRO A 99 3.89 5.22 -15.00
CA PRO A 99 5.05 5.82 -14.37
C PRO A 99 6.10 6.14 -15.45
N PRO A 100 6.79 7.28 -15.34
CA PRO A 100 7.82 7.69 -16.31
C PRO A 100 9.07 6.80 -16.25
N GLU A 101 9.15 5.93 -15.24
CA GLU A 101 10.27 5.02 -14.99
C GLU A 101 9.79 3.80 -14.18
N PRO A 102 10.56 2.70 -14.18
CA PRO A 102 10.22 1.52 -13.37
C PRO A 102 10.09 1.87 -11.88
N VAL A 103 9.06 1.32 -11.23
CA VAL A 103 8.76 1.54 -9.83
C VAL A 103 9.32 0.39 -9.00
N ASP A 104 10.16 0.71 -8.02
CA ASP A 104 10.72 -0.30 -7.11
C ASP A 104 9.68 -0.79 -6.11
N LEU A 105 8.89 0.14 -5.57
CA LEU A 105 7.93 -0.14 -4.51
C LEU A 105 6.60 0.58 -4.79
N VAL A 106 5.53 -0.20 -4.82
CA VAL A 106 4.15 0.31 -4.87
C VAL A 106 3.49 0.08 -3.52
N THR A 107 2.83 1.11 -3.01
CA THR A 107 1.93 1.03 -1.86
C THR A 107 0.49 1.29 -2.27
N CYS A 108 -0.45 0.58 -1.63
CA CYS A 108 -1.88 0.77 -1.83
C CYS A 108 -2.62 0.38 -0.56
N PHE A 109 -3.03 1.36 0.24
CA PHE A 109 -3.57 1.08 1.57
C PHE A 109 -5.01 1.57 1.72
N GLN A 110 -5.93 0.66 2.03
CA GLN A 110 -7.35 0.94 2.25
C GLN A 110 -7.97 1.65 1.02
N THR A 111 -7.77 1.04 -0.16
CA THR A 111 -8.20 1.58 -1.46
C THR A 111 -8.96 0.55 -2.28
N ILE A 112 -8.50 -0.72 -2.30
CA ILE A 112 -9.04 -1.75 -3.19
C ILE A 112 -10.50 -2.06 -2.86
N GLU A 113 -10.91 -1.91 -1.61
CA GLU A 113 -12.31 -2.06 -1.16
C GLU A 113 -13.27 -1.07 -1.83
N HIS A 114 -12.77 0.01 -2.39
CA HIS A 114 -13.56 1.01 -3.14
C HIS A 114 -13.54 0.80 -4.66
N VAL A 115 -12.79 -0.20 -5.15
CA VAL A 115 -12.55 -0.39 -6.58
C VAL A 115 -13.58 -1.38 -7.16
N PRO A 116 -14.27 -1.04 -8.28
CA PRO A 116 -15.26 -1.94 -8.89
C PRO A 116 -14.69 -3.26 -9.41
N ASP A 117 -13.46 -3.25 -9.92
CA ASP A 117 -12.76 -4.43 -10.43
C ASP A 117 -11.45 -4.64 -9.64
N PRO A 118 -11.55 -5.25 -8.44
CA PRO A 118 -10.41 -5.39 -7.53
C PRO A 118 -9.35 -6.37 -8.06
N GLU A 119 -9.76 -7.38 -8.84
CA GLU A 119 -8.83 -8.34 -9.45
C GLU A 119 -7.90 -7.63 -10.46
N ARG A 120 -8.48 -6.92 -11.41
CA ARG A 120 -7.72 -6.16 -12.42
C ARG A 120 -6.83 -5.12 -11.75
N PHE A 121 -7.35 -4.44 -10.72
CA PHE A 121 -6.60 -3.42 -10.01
C PHE A 121 -5.40 -4.02 -9.28
N THR A 122 -5.60 -5.12 -8.55
CA THR A 122 -4.53 -5.79 -7.82
C THR A 122 -3.45 -6.32 -8.75
N ARG A 123 -3.84 -6.95 -9.87
CA ARG A 123 -2.87 -7.43 -10.88
C ARG A 123 -2.05 -6.28 -11.46
N ARG A 124 -2.68 -5.14 -11.73
CA ARG A 124 -1.97 -3.95 -12.21
C ARG A 124 -0.97 -3.40 -11.18
N LEU A 125 -1.28 -3.41 -9.89
CA LEU A 125 -0.29 -3.07 -8.85
C LEU A 125 0.95 -3.96 -8.95
N LEU A 126 0.74 -5.28 -9.13
CA LEU A 126 1.84 -6.26 -9.25
C LEU A 126 2.63 -6.14 -10.55
N GLU A 127 2.04 -5.62 -11.61
CA GLU A 127 2.74 -5.32 -12.87
C GLU A 127 3.65 -4.10 -12.77
N TYR A 128 3.29 -3.13 -11.91
CA TYR A 128 4.02 -1.86 -11.80
C TYR A 128 5.15 -1.88 -10.78
N GLY A 129 5.00 -2.60 -9.69
CA GLY A 129 5.98 -2.63 -8.60
C GLY A 129 6.82 -3.90 -8.58
N GLU A 130 8.13 -3.77 -8.36
CA GLU A 130 8.96 -4.92 -8.03
C GLU A 130 8.55 -5.50 -6.66
N VAL A 131 8.22 -4.61 -5.72
CA VAL A 131 7.57 -4.97 -4.46
C VAL A 131 6.27 -4.19 -4.32
N VAL A 132 5.24 -4.86 -3.84
CA VAL A 132 3.93 -4.26 -3.58
C VAL A 132 3.53 -4.49 -2.14
N LEU A 133 3.18 -3.41 -1.44
CA LEU A 133 2.55 -3.43 -0.13
C LEU A 133 1.11 -2.98 -0.29
N LEU A 134 0.16 -3.81 0.10
CA LEU A 134 -1.24 -3.43 0.12
C LEU A 134 -1.91 -3.75 1.46
N SER A 135 -2.98 -3.06 1.77
CA SER A 135 -3.86 -3.40 2.89
C SER A 135 -5.31 -3.10 2.56
N VAL A 136 -6.19 -3.93 3.09
CA VAL A 136 -7.66 -3.76 3.01
C VAL A 136 -8.30 -4.13 4.34
N PRO A 137 -9.56 -3.72 4.62
CA PRO A 137 -10.32 -4.24 5.74
C PRO A 137 -10.43 -5.78 5.63
N HIS A 138 -10.20 -6.48 6.75
CA HIS A 138 -10.29 -7.94 6.81
C HIS A 138 -11.66 -8.35 7.31
N LYS A 139 -12.40 -9.11 6.51
CA LYS A 139 -13.73 -9.67 6.85
C LYS A 139 -14.71 -8.60 7.37
N GLU A 140 -14.62 -7.39 6.83
CA GLU A 140 -15.56 -6.34 7.17
C GLU A 140 -16.96 -6.70 6.65
N PRO A 141 -17.99 -6.72 7.54
CA PRO A 141 -19.34 -7.08 7.13
C PRO A 141 -19.93 -6.11 6.10
N THR A 142 -20.66 -6.64 5.14
CA THR A 142 -21.38 -5.86 4.14
C THR A 142 -22.28 -4.80 4.80
N GLY A 143 -22.16 -3.56 4.34
CA GLY A 143 -22.98 -2.43 4.82
C GLY A 143 -22.47 -1.77 6.09
N LEU A 144 -21.35 -2.24 6.67
CA LEU A 144 -20.72 -1.56 7.81
C LEU A 144 -20.17 -0.20 7.37
N ASN A 145 -19.51 -0.15 6.22
CA ASN A 145 -19.02 1.06 5.60
C ASN A 145 -19.69 1.28 4.23
N PRO A 146 -20.58 2.29 4.07
CA PRO A 146 -21.28 2.51 2.82
C PRO A 146 -20.38 2.86 1.61
N GLY A 147 -19.14 3.29 1.87
CA GLY A 147 -18.16 3.57 0.82
C GLY A 147 -17.44 2.33 0.29
N HIS A 148 -17.54 1.19 0.99
CA HIS A 148 -16.89 -0.05 0.57
C HIS A 148 -17.81 -0.85 -0.35
N ILE A 149 -17.38 -1.07 -1.58
CA ILE A 149 -18.07 -1.93 -2.55
C ILE A 149 -17.59 -3.38 -2.46
N GLN A 150 -16.36 -3.59 -2.02
CA GLN A 150 -15.84 -4.92 -1.70
C GLN A 150 -15.91 -5.12 -0.18
N ASN A 151 -16.52 -6.22 0.23
CA ASN A 151 -16.71 -6.56 1.63
C ASN A 151 -16.30 -8.01 1.89
N ASP A 152 -16.20 -8.40 3.14
CA ASP A 152 -15.83 -9.77 3.56
C ASP A 152 -14.51 -10.26 2.93
N ILE A 153 -13.56 -9.35 2.72
CA ILE A 153 -12.28 -9.64 2.09
C ILE A 153 -11.42 -10.43 3.07
N ASP A 154 -10.97 -11.61 2.65
CA ASP A 154 -10.04 -12.44 3.39
C ASP A 154 -8.74 -12.70 2.61
N TYR A 155 -7.90 -13.56 3.15
CA TYR A 155 -6.65 -13.97 2.53
C TYR A 155 -6.86 -14.61 1.15
N ASP A 156 -7.81 -15.54 1.05
CA ASP A 156 -8.08 -16.29 -0.19
C ASP A 156 -8.62 -15.36 -1.29
N THR A 157 -9.42 -14.38 -0.90
CA THR A 157 -9.90 -13.32 -1.79
C THR A 157 -8.74 -12.54 -2.39
N ILE A 158 -7.77 -12.12 -1.58
CA ILE A 158 -6.59 -11.37 -2.07
C ILE A 158 -5.73 -12.26 -2.96
N VAL A 159 -5.53 -13.53 -2.60
CA VAL A 159 -4.79 -14.49 -3.45
C VAL A 159 -5.47 -14.66 -4.81
N SER A 160 -6.79 -14.74 -4.83
CA SER A 160 -7.57 -14.81 -6.08
C SER A 160 -7.37 -13.57 -6.95
N TRP A 161 -7.47 -12.37 -6.36
CA TRP A 161 -7.25 -11.12 -7.10
C TRP A 161 -5.82 -10.98 -7.63
N ALA A 162 -4.85 -11.33 -6.80
CA ALA A 162 -3.43 -11.24 -7.15
C ALA A 162 -2.99 -12.33 -8.15
N GLY A 163 -3.70 -13.46 -8.22
CA GLY A 163 -3.30 -14.65 -8.97
C GLY A 163 -2.08 -15.37 -8.39
N ARG A 164 -1.66 -15.01 -7.17
CA ARG A 164 -0.53 -15.62 -6.45
C ARG A 164 -0.62 -15.35 -4.95
N GLU A 165 0.04 -16.18 -4.16
CA GLU A 165 0.21 -15.92 -2.73
C GLU A 165 1.15 -14.74 -2.47
N PRO A 166 0.88 -13.91 -1.43
CA PRO A 166 1.84 -12.92 -0.96
C PRO A 166 3.06 -13.61 -0.33
N ASN A 167 4.22 -12.96 -0.42
CA ASN A 167 5.44 -13.43 0.23
C ASN A 167 5.33 -13.32 1.76
N PHE A 168 4.58 -12.33 2.23
CA PHE A 168 4.25 -12.14 3.64
C PHE A 168 2.84 -11.57 3.76
N HIS A 169 2.10 -11.98 4.79
CA HIS A 169 0.87 -11.32 5.19
C HIS A 169 0.77 -11.22 6.71
N TYR A 170 -0.02 -10.25 7.16
CA TYR A 170 -0.31 -10.05 8.56
C TYR A 170 -1.74 -9.51 8.73
N ILE A 171 -2.47 -10.04 9.70
CA ILE A 171 -3.78 -9.52 10.09
C ILE A 171 -3.60 -8.69 11.35
N ALA A 172 -3.69 -7.37 11.19
CA ALA A 172 -3.64 -6.42 12.29
C ALA A 172 -5.03 -6.27 12.89
N ARG A 173 -5.15 -6.49 14.20
CA ARG A 173 -6.38 -6.28 14.94
C ARG A 173 -6.29 -5.02 15.77
N GLU A 174 -7.21 -4.10 15.54
CA GLU A 174 -7.32 -2.85 16.29
C GLU A 174 -7.94 -3.07 17.66
N LEU A 175 -7.72 -2.13 18.56
CA LEU A 175 -8.33 -2.15 19.89
C LEU A 175 -9.87 -2.08 19.83
N SER A 176 -10.43 -1.51 18.78
CA SER A 176 -11.87 -1.51 18.49
C SER A 176 -12.42 -2.89 18.11
N GLY A 177 -11.55 -3.84 17.74
CA GLY A 177 -11.90 -5.16 17.24
C GLY A 177 -11.90 -5.25 15.71
N ASP A 178 -11.78 -4.13 15.00
CA ASP A 178 -11.65 -4.12 13.55
C ASP A 178 -10.33 -4.77 13.14
N GLU A 179 -10.34 -5.42 11.98
CA GLU A 179 -9.15 -6.08 11.46
C GLU A 179 -8.78 -5.53 10.08
N ARG A 180 -7.48 -5.52 9.78
CA ARG A 180 -6.95 -5.22 8.45
C ARG A 180 -5.94 -6.27 8.06
N ILE A 181 -6.07 -6.77 6.83
CA ILE A 181 -5.06 -7.64 6.26
C ILE A 181 -4.06 -6.79 5.47
N ILE A 182 -2.80 -7.05 5.70
CA ILE A 182 -1.66 -6.40 5.05
C ILE A 182 -0.91 -7.48 4.31
N CYS A 183 -0.64 -7.26 3.02
CA CYS A 183 0.09 -8.20 2.18
C CYS A 183 1.31 -7.53 1.55
N LEU A 184 2.41 -8.29 1.52
CA LEU A 184 3.62 -7.93 0.81
C LEU A 184 3.85 -8.94 -0.32
N PHE A 185 4.04 -8.43 -1.53
CA PHE A 185 4.40 -9.19 -2.71
C PHE A 185 5.76 -8.72 -3.21
N ASP A 186 6.74 -9.63 -3.29
CA ASP A 186 7.95 -9.44 -4.10
C ASP A 186 7.71 -10.15 -5.43
N THR A 187 7.50 -9.37 -6.50
CA THR A 187 7.14 -9.93 -7.82
C THR A 187 8.28 -10.74 -8.45
N ARG A 188 9.50 -10.63 -7.92
CA ARG A 188 10.70 -11.33 -8.38
C ARG A 188 10.92 -12.66 -7.66
N SER A 189 10.15 -12.97 -6.61
CA SER A 189 10.34 -14.13 -5.76
C SER A 189 9.01 -14.75 -5.35
N THR A 190 8.96 -16.06 -5.27
CA THR A 190 7.84 -16.81 -4.69
C THR A 190 8.11 -17.28 -3.26
N ALA A 191 9.32 -16.99 -2.72
CA ALA A 191 9.69 -17.42 -1.37
C ALA A 191 8.79 -16.75 -0.33
N ARG A 192 8.19 -17.54 0.55
CA ARG A 192 7.44 -17.03 1.70
C ARG A 192 8.41 -16.49 2.77
N ILE A 193 7.91 -15.50 3.48
CA ILE A 193 8.60 -14.89 4.63
C ILE A 193 7.73 -15.18 5.84
N ASP A 194 8.13 -16.14 6.65
CA ASP A 194 7.34 -16.56 7.82
C ASP A 194 7.47 -15.59 8.98
N GLN A 195 8.58 -14.86 9.05
CA GLN A 195 8.81 -13.84 10.08
C GLN A 195 9.55 -12.64 9.51
N LEU A 196 9.08 -11.44 9.85
CA LEU A 196 9.81 -10.20 9.60
C LEU A 196 10.86 -10.00 10.69
N ASN A 197 12.07 -10.45 10.37
CA ASN A 197 13.25 -10.29 11.21
C ASN A 197 14.37 -9.59 10.43
N SER A 198 15.49 -9.37 11.08
CA SER A 198 16.66 -8.72 10.46
C SER A 198 17.22 -9.47 9.25
N GLU A 199 17.08 -10.79 9.22
CA GLU A 199 17.55 -11.62 8.12
C GLU A 199 16.65 -11.47 6.87
N SER A 200 15.32 -11.55 7.04
CA SER A 200 14.38 -11.32 5.94
C SER A 200 14.49 -9.89 5.42
N ALA A 201 14.66 -8.89 6.30
CA ALA A 201 14.91 -7.51 5.94
C ALA A 201 16.18 -7.34 5.11
N ALA A 202 17.29 -7.95 5.54
CA ALA A 202 18.56 -7.92 4.82
C ALA A 202 18.47 -8.60 3.45
N ALA A 203 17.78 -9.74 3.36
CA ALA A 203 17.59 -10.44 2.10
C ALA A 203 16.77 -9.61 1.09
N MET A 204 15.74 -8.91 1.53
CA MET A 204 14.94 -8.02 0.68
C MET A 204 15.74 -6.78 0.25
N ALA A 205 16.44 -6.13 1.19
CA ALA A 205 17.31 -4.99 0.90
C ALA A 205 18.43 -5.34 -0.10
N PHE A 206 19.00 -6.53 0.01
CA PHE A 206 20.00 -7.01 -0.93
C PHE A 206 19.43 -7.22 -2.34
N ARG A 207 18.22 -7.74 -2.47
CA ARG A 207 17.56 -7.92 -3.78
C ARG A 207 17.32 -6.58 -4.48
N PHE A 208 16.87 -5.57 -3.76
CA PHE A 208 16.73 -4.23 -4.31
C PHE A 208 18.07 -3.67 -4.81
N ARG A 209 19.15 -3.77 -4.01
CA ARG A 209 20.49 -3.31 -4.40
C ARG A 209 21.03 -4.07 -5.62
N TRP A 210 20.76 -5.37 -5.71
CA TRP A 210 21.19 -6.17 -6.85
C TRP A 210 20.48 -5.75 -8.14
N GLY A 211 19.18 -5.51 -8.09
CA GLY A 211 18.42 -4.96 -9.22
C GLY A 211 18.94 -3.59 -9.66
N GLU A 212 19.34 -2.74 -8.73
CA GLU A 212 19.95 -1.45 -9.00
C GLU A 212 21.31 -1.58 -9.70
N MET A 213 22.19 -2.45 -9.23
CA MET A 213 23.48 -2.69 -9.85
C MET A 213 23.34 -3.17 -11.30
N ASN A 214 22.35 -4.02 -11.59
CA ASN A 214 22.11 -4.50 -12.94
C ASN A 214 21.53 -3.39 -13.86
N ARG A 215 20.68 -2.50 -13.34
CA ARG A 215 20.17 -1.34 -14.09
C ARG A 215 21.27 -0.31 -14.42
N THR A 216 22.22 -0.12 -13.53
CA THR A 216 23.32 0.84 -13.72
C THR A 216 24.48 0.29 -14.52
N SER A 217 24.68 -1.03 -14.52
CA SER A 217 25.79 -1.68 -15.22
C SER A 217 25.55 -1.93 -16.71
N GLY A 218 24.33 -1.72 -17.21
CA GLY A 218 23.98 -1.95 -18.62
C GLY A 218 24.14 -3.41 -19.07
N LEU A 219 24.28 -4.34 -18.13
CA LEU A 219 24.34 -5.76 -18.45
C LEU A 219 22.95 -6.23 -18.89
N PRO A 220 22.82 -6.93 -20.02
CA PRO A 220 21.55 -7.45 -20.48
C PRO A 220 21.00 -8.42 -19.44
N GLU A 221 19.69 -8.29 -19.14
CA GLU A 221 18.96 -9.27 -18.35
C GLU A 221 19.22 -10.67 -18.94
N LYS A 222 19.66 -11.59 -18.10
CA LYS A 222 19.73 -12.98 -18.52
C LYS A 222 18.31 -13.45 -18.80
N THR A 223 17.98 -13.56 -20.08
CA THR A 223 16.75 -14.20 -20.54
C THR A 223 16.57 -15.55 -19.88
N LYS A 224 15.35 -15.83 -19.38
CA LYS A 224 14.94 -17.09 -18.71
C LYS A 224 14.97 -18.33 -19.62
N GLU A 225 15.97 -18.47 -20.48
CA GLU A 225 16.07 -19.58 -21.44
C GLU A 225 17.33 -20.44 -21.27
N GLN A 226 17.94 -20.46 -20.10
CA GLN A 226 18.99 -21.45 -19.80
C GLN A 226 19.00 -21.81 -18.32
N ALA A 227 18.02 -22.61 -17.87
CA ALA A 227 18.14 -23.50 -16.71
C ALA A 227 17.18 -24.68 -16.86
#